data_cd70c4f4fff03e2cd44a76df980bcecd
#
_entry.id   cd70c4f4fff03e2cd44a76df980bcecd
#
_cell.length_a   1.000
_cell.length_b   1.000
_cell.length_c   1.000
_cell.angle_alpha   90.00
_cell.angle_beta   90.00
_cell.angle_gamma   90.00
#
_symmetry.space_group_name_H-M   'P 1'
#
loop_
_entity.id
_entity.type
_entity.pdbx_description
1 polymer ?
#
loop_
_entity_poly.entity_id
_entity_poly.type
_entity_poly.pdbx_seq_one_letter_code
_entity_poly.pdbx_strand_id
1 'polypeptide(L)'
;MEPRARTRAASARSWRALNPPATVADQLRGRVVFDTLARRYADQGAIAVVLGGSWARGEAHRASDIDMWVLGRRSGHQTYLRDGFQVHVERTTERTERRRLRDPRRVGGSVPGWRSALLVYDPTGVAARIQVDARRFQWSTIATRCDRWVANEVAGSAEEAIKLIRALGEGSLETAAVQRNFLAGRMALVLAVHRRILYGTENELWERVGRRVGGPWEAAQRAALGVPRGDVVGSCCAALELYRLTATAVRRTFLPEQADLVGEAATLIRACLASAPRA
;
A
#
# COMPACT_ATOMS: atom_id res chain seq x y z
N MET A 1 -39.20 4.35 4.82
CA MET A 1 -39.18 3.53 6.05
C MET A 1 -38.13 2.44 5.88
N GLU A 2 -37.12 2.46 6.68
CA GLU A 2 -35.84 1.82 6.51
C GLU A 2 -35.77 0.32 6.76
N PRO A 3 -35.37 -0.49 5.75
CA PRO A 3 -34.77 -1.79 6.02
C PRO A 3 -33.22 -1.85 5.74
N ARG A 4 -32.61 -0.79 5.21
CA ARG A 4 -31.22 -0.86 4.68
C ARG A 4 -30.10 -0.77 5.72
N ALA A 5 -30.33 -0.21 6.90
CA ALA A 5 -29.30 -0.06 7.95
C ALA A 5 -29.04 -1.37 8.72
N ARG A 6 -30.06 -2.21 8.92
CA ARG A 6 -29.93 -3.47 9.67
C ARG A 6 -29.10 -4.54 8.93
N THR A 7 -29.20 -4.60 7.60
CA THR A 7 -28.48 -5.59 6.79
C THR A 7 -26.95 -5.33 6.75
N ARG A 8 -26.53 -4.05 6.79
CA ARG A 8 -25.10 -3.68 6.81
C ARG A 8 -24.43 -4.02 8.15
N ALA A 9 -25.10 -3.81 9.27
CA ALA A 9 -24.56 -4.13 10.60
C ALA A 9 -24.46 -5.64 10.83
N ALA A 10 -25.39 -6.43 10.29
CA ALA A 10 -25.38 -7.90 10.37
C ALA A 10 -24.25 -8.50 9.53
N SER A 11 -24.00 -8.00 8.31
CA SER A 11 -22.90 -8.47 7.45
C SER A 11 -21.51 -8.15 8.05
N ALA A 12 -21.32 -6.94 8.57
CA ALA A 12 -20.04 -6.54 9.19
C ALA A 12 -19.74 -7.35 10.47
N ARG A 13 -20.76 -7.74 11.23
CA ARG A 13 -20.58 -8.63 12.41
C ARG A 13 -20.22 -10.05 12.00
N SER A 14 -20.79 -10.58 10.93
CA SER A 14 -20.48 -11.94 10.45
C SER A 14 -19.03 -12.03 9.94
N TRP A 15 -18.53 -11.04 9.22
CA TRP A 15 -17.15 -11.01 8.75
C TRP A 15 -16.13 -10.86 9.89
N ARG A 16 -16.44 -10.10 10.95
CA ARG A 16 -15.59 -9.99 12.15
C ARG A 16 -15.51 -11.31 12.92
N ALA A 17 -16.57 -12.11 12.90
CA ALA A 17 -16.57 -13.44 13.53
C ALA A 17 -15.65 -14.43 12.82
N LEU A 18 -15.36 -14.22 11.52
CA LEU A 18 -14.44 -15.06 10.75
C LEU A 18 -12.95 -14.78 11.06
N ASN A 19 -12.63 -13.60 11.61
CA ASN A 19 -11.26 -13.23 11.95
C ASN A 19 -11.19 -12.58 13.34
N PRO A 20 -11.40 -13.36 14.43
CA PRO A 20 -11.29 -12.84 15.79
C PRO A 20 -9.85 -12.47 16.13
N PRO A 21 -9.64 -11.60 17.12
CA PRO A 21 -8.30 -11.35 17.68
C PRO A 21 -7.62 -12.65 18.08
N ALA A 22 -6.31 -12.70 17.97
CA ALA A 22 -5.53 -13.85 18.41
C ALA A 22 -5.71 -14.07 19.94
N THR A 23 -6.02 -15.31 20.32
CA THR A 23 -6.10 -15.68 21.73
C THR A 23 -4.70 -15.69 22.34
N VAL A 24 -4.62 -15.72 23.69
CA VAL A 24 -3.34 -15.90 24.40
C VAL A 24 -2.63 -17.18 23.93
N ALA A 25 -3.39 -18.26 23.71
CA ALA A 25 -2.85 -19.52 23.20
C ALA A 25 -2.29 -19.38 21.77
N ASP A 26 -2.98 -18.61 20.89
CA ASP A 26 -2.47 -18.33 19.56
C ASP A 26 -1.19 -17.48 19.61
N GLN A 27 -1.14 -16.48 20.49
CA GLN A 27 0.05 -15.65 20.70
C GLN A 27 1.24 -16.46 21.19
N LEU A 28 1.05 -17.36 22.17
CA LEU A 28 2.10 -18.24 22.65
C LEU A 28 2.60 -19.21 21.59
N ARG A 29 1.68 -19.83 20.81
CA ARG A 29 2.05 -20.73 19.71
C ARG A 29 2.82 -19.96 18.62
N GLY A 30 2.34 -18.80 18.20
CA GLY A 30 3.03 -17.96 17.23
C GLY A 30 4.43 -17.60 17.70
N ARG A 31 4.60 -17.26 18.99
CA ARG A 31 5.90 -16.98 19.57
C ARG A 31 6.86 -18.16 19.46
N VAL A 32 6.40 -19.36 19.80
CA VAL A 32 7.22 -20.59 19.65
C VAL A 32 7.65 -20.81 18.20
N VAL A 33 6.74 -20.56 17.25
CA VAL A 33 7.04 -20.72 15.82
C VAL A 33 8.13 -19.75 15.38
N PHE A 34 7.99 -18.45 15.64
CA PHE A 34 9.00 -17.49 15.16
C PHE A 34 10.32 -17.59 15.93
N ASP A 35 10.34 -17.93 17.23
CA ASP A 35 11.59 -18.21 17.99
C ASP A 35 12.32 -19.42 17.40
N THR A 36 11.60 -20.48 17.06
CA THR A 36 12.18 -21.68 16.41
C THR A 36 12.76 -21.36 15.05
N LEU A 37 12.02 -20.58 14.24
CA LEU A 37 12.49 -20.16 12.92
C LEU A 37 13.70 -19.23 13.03
N ALA A 38 13.71 -18.32 13.99
CA ALA A 38 14.84 -17.42 14.20
C ALA A 38 16.13 -18.19 14.49
N ARG A 39 16.09 -19.19 15.38
CA ARG A 39 17.22 -20.08 15.66
C ARG A 39 17.67 -20.80 14.39
N ARG A 40 16.73 -21.42 13.66
CA ARG A 40 17.04 -22.10 12.39
C ARG A 40 17.76 -21.21 11.40
N TYR A 41 17.30 -19.95 11.22
CA TYR A 41 17.94 -19.02 10.29
C TYR A 41 19.29 -18.51 10.82
N ALA A 42 19.44 -18.35 12.13
CA ALA A 42 20.73 -18.05 12.74
C ALA A 42 21.75 -19.16 12.46
N ASP A 43 21.37 -20.43 12.64
CA ASP A 43 22.21 -21.61 12.33
C ASP A 43 22.56 -21.71 10.83
N GLN A 44 21.71 -21.15 9.95
CA GLN A 44 21.95 -21.05 8.51
C GLN A 44 22.83 -19.83 8.12
N GLY A 45 23.36 -19.11 9.09
CA GLY A 45 24.26 -17.96 8.86
C GLY A 45 23.55 -16.64 8.64
N ALA A 46 22.30 -16.48 9.10
CA ALA A 46 21.68 -15.17 9.14
C ALA A 46 22.45 -14.24 10.08
N ILE A 47 22.66 -13.00 9.70
CA ILE A 47 23.30 -11.97 10.53
C ILE A 47 22.31 -11.28 11.46
N ALA A 48 21.02 -11.27 11.10
CA ALA A 48 19.92 -10.87 11.97
C ALA A 48 18.61 -11.52 11.50
N VAL A 49 17.68 -11.73 12.44
CA VAL A 49 16.31 -12.16 12.19
C VAL A 49 15.35 -11.22 12.92
N VAL A 50 14.38 -10.73 12.19
CA VAL A 50 13.46 -9.69 12.64
C VAL A 50 12.03 -10.13 12.40
N LEU A 51 11.15 -9.93 13.37
CA LEU A 51 9.71 -10.11 13.23
C LEU A 51 9.07 -8.77 12.87
N GLY A 52 8.30 -8.75 11.80
CA GLY A 52 7.52 -7.62 11.32
C GLY A 52 6.01 -7.81 11.48
N GLY A 53 5.26 -7.04 10.70
CA GLY A 53 3.82 -7.20 10.53
C GLY A 53 2.99 -7.00 11.80
N SER A 54 1.80 -7.60 11.80
CA SER A 54 0.83 -7.48 12.89
C SER A 54 1.32 -8.08 14.20
N TRP A 55 2.13 -9.14 14.14
CA TRP A 55 2.73 -9.76 15.33
C TRP A 55 3.69 -8.81 16.05
N ALA A 56 4.51 -8.08 15.30
CA ALA A 56 5.43 -7.13 15.91
C ALA A 56 4.71 -5.92 16.55
N ARG A 57 3.53 -5.57 16.04
CA ARG A 57 2.71 -4.48 16.57
C ARG A 57 1.74 -4.88 17.68
N GLY A 58 1.63 -6.18 17.99
CA GLY A 58 0.64 -6.68 18.95
C GLY A 58 -0.82 -6.64 18.44
N GLU A 59 -1.01 -6.57 17.13
CA GLU A 59 -2.31 -6.46 16.44
C GLU A 59 -2.70 -7.76 15.73
N ALA A 60 -2.00 -8.86 16.01
CA ALA A 60 -2.23 -10.12 15.33
C ALA A 60 -3.65 -10.66 15.57
N HIS A 61 -4.26 -11.18 14.51
CA HIS A 61 -5.50 -11.93 14.51
C HIS A 61 -5.21 -13.42 14.31
N ARG A 62 -6.21 -14.26 14.52
CA ARG A 62 -6.08 -15.72 14.35
C ARG A 62 -5.59 -16.12 12.94
N ALA A 63 -5.96 -15.35 11.91
CA ALA A 63 -5.55 -15.58 10.53
C ALA A 63 -4.34 -14.70 10.11
N SER A 64 -3.67 -14.03 11.06
CA SER A 64 -2.48 -13.25 10.74
C SER A 64 -1.32 -14.17 10.39
N ASP A 65 -0.64 -13.82 9.31
CA ASP A 65 0.64 -14.40 8.92
C ASP A 65 1.78 -13.93 9.84
N ILE A 66 2.85 -14.69 9.85
CA ILE A 66 4.09 -14.35 10.55
C ILE A 66 5.08 -13.79 9.53
N ASP A 67 5.34 -12.49 9.60
CA ASP A 67 6.28 -11.79 8.73
C ASP A 67 7.68 -11.78 9.33
N MET A 68 8.64 -12.39 8.64
CA MET A 68 10.04 -12.44 9.07
C MET A 68 10.98 -11.83 8.05
N TRP A 69 11.87 -10.96 8.50
CA TRP A 69 12.99 -10.47 7.70
C TRP A 69 14.28 -11.12 8.18
N VAL A 70 14.92 -11.85 7.26
CA VAL A 70 16.17 -12.58 7.52
C VAL A 70 17.30 -11.85 6.80
N LEU A 71 18.10 -11.11 7.55
CA LEU A 71 19.24 -10.39 7.03
C LEU A 71 20.43 -11.32 6.81
N GLY A 72 21.05 -11.24 5.65
CA GLY A 72 22.20 -12.07 5.30
C GLY A 72 22.79 -11.67 3.96
N ARG A 73 23.47 -12.61 3.29
CA ARG A 73 24.13 -12.37 2.00
C ARG A 73 23.19 -12.58 0.79
N ARG A 74 22.09 -13.27 0.98
CA ARG A 74 21.17 -13.67 -0.11
C ARG A 74 19.85 -12.94 0.02
N SER A 75 19.25 -12.61 -1.12
CA SER A 75 17.88 -12.11 -1.18
C SER A 75 16.95 -13.19 -1.68
N GLY A 76 15.70 -13.18 -1.25
CA GLY A 76 14.68 -14.14 -1.68
C GLY A 76 13.42 -14.00 -0.85
N HIS A 77 12.36 -14.66 -1.31
CA HIS A 77 11.07 -14.69 -0.63
C HIS A 77 10.57 -16.12 -0.56
N GLN A 78 9.99 -16.49 0.57
CA GLN A 78 9.37 -17.79 0.80
C GLN A 78 8.07 -17.60 1.59
N THR A 79 7.04 -18.33 1.19
CA THR A 79 5.78 -18.41 1.92
C THR A 79 5.45 -19.89 2.10
N TYR A 80 5.14 -20.28 3.34
CA TYR A 80 4.79 -21.66 3.68
C TYR A 80 3.93 -21.73 4.95
N LEU A 81 3.33 -22.89 5.20
CA LEU A 81 2.61 -23.17 6.44
C LEU A 81 3.54 -23.81 7.46
N ARG A 82 3.49 -23.33 8.70
CA ARG A 82 4.19 -23.91 9.84
C ARG A 82 3.30 -23.88 11.09
N ASP A 83 3.01 -25.04 11.63
CA ASP A 83 2.22 -25.22 12.85
C ASP A 83 0.86 -24.45 12.83
N GLY A 84 0.25 -24.42 11.64
CA GLY A 84 -1.03 -23.74 11.38
C GLY A 84 -0.91 -22.23 11.07
N PHE A 85 0.29 -21.65 11.06
CA PHE A 85 0.52 -20.27 10.66
C PHE A 85 1.08 -20.20 9.24
N GLN A 86 0.58 -19.23 8.47
CA GLN A 86 1.23 -18.80 7.24
C GLN A 86 2.47 -17.98 7.62
N VAL A 87 3.62 -18.38 7.11
CA VAL A 87 4.90 -17.71 7.40
C VAL A 87 5.42 -17.10 6.12
N HIS A 88 5.64 -15.80 6.14
CA HIS A 88 6.33 -15.05 5.10
C HIS A 88 7.75 -14.75 5.54
N VAL A 89 8.71 -15.22 4.77
CA VAL A 89 10.12 -14.97 5.04
C VAL A 89 10.72 -14.19 3.89
N GLU A 90 11.12 -12.99 4.15
CA GLU A 90 11.89 -12.18 3.22
C GLU A 90 13.37 -12.23 3.62
N ARG A 91 14.19 -12.88 2.77
CA ARG A 91 15.65 -12.82 2.88
C ARG A 91 16.13 -11.54 2.23
N THR A 92 16.90 -10.75 2.96
CA THR A 92 17.33 -9.41 2.51
C THR A 92 18.76 -9.11 2.98
N THR A 93 19.29 -7.98 2.56
CA THR A 93 20.60 -7.50 2.97
C THR A 93 20.47 -6.15 3.68
N GLU A 94 21.43 -5.81 4.55
CA GLU A 94 21.49 -4.48 5.18
C GLU A 94 21.39 -3.37 4.14
N ARG A 95 22.14 -3.48 3.02
CA ARG A 95 22.11 -2.49 1.93
C ARG A 95 20.71 -2.32 1.33
N THR A 96 19.99 -3.43 1.13
CA THR A 96 18.64 -3.40 0.58
C THR A 96 17.69 -2.70 1.53
N GLU A 97 17.73 -3.02 2.83
CA GLU A 97 16.85 -2.39 3.81
C GLU A 97 17.12 -0.90 3.98
N ARG A 98 18.39 -0.50 4.08
CA ARG A 98 18.75 0.94 4.11
C ARG A 98 18.31 1.68 2.85
N ARG A 99 18.33 1.03 1.67
CA ARG A 99 17.82 1.61 0.43
C ARG A 99 16.30 1.78 0.48
N ARG A 100 15.56 0.81 1.03
CA ARG A 100 14.09 0.88 1.19
C ARG A 100 13.65 2.06 2.05
N LEU A 101 14.41 2.39 3.09
CA LEU A 101 14.15 3.56 3.93
C LEU A 101 14.31 4.90 3.18
N ARG A 102 14.88 4.89 1.97
CA ARG A 102 15.13 6.08 1.13
C ARG A 102 14.48 5.99 -0.26
N ASP A 103 13.74 4.93 -0.52
CA ASP A 103 13.03 4.71 -1.78
C ASP A 103 11.61 5.28 -1.67
N PRO A 104 11.22 6.28 -2.50
CA PRO A 104 9.88 6.86 -2.47
C PRO A 104 8.75 5.83 -2.51
N ARG A 105 8.92 4.74 -3.27
CA ARG A 105 7.91 3.67 -3.40
C ARG A 105 7.74 2.83 -2.13
N ARG A 106 8.77 2.75 -1.30
CA ARG A 106 8.85 1.83 -0.17
C ARG A 106 8.81 2.52 1.17
N VAL A 107 9.33 3.74 1.25
CA VAL A 107 9.54 4.48 2.49
C VAL A 107 8.27 4.59 3.34
N GLY A 108 7.11 4.77 2.71
CA GLY A 108 5.83 4.92 3.40
C GLY A 108 5.46 3.76 4.32
N GLY A 109 5.79 2.52 3.92
CA GLY A 109 5.60 1.31 4.71
C GLY A 109 6.88 0.83 5.41
N SER A 110 8.05 0.95 4.75
CA SER A 110 9.31 0.43 5.31
C SER A 110 9.73 1.15 6.58
N VAL A 111 9.56 2.47 6.66
CA VAL A 111 9.93 3.23 7.87
C VAL A 111 9.07 2.83 9.08
N PRO A 112 7.73 2.80 9.01
CA PRO A 112 6.91 2.30 10.11
C PRO A 112 7.17 0.83 10.43
N GLY A 113 7.34 0.00 9.40
CA GLY A 113 7.65 -1.42 9.57
C GLY A 113 8.91 -1.61 10.44
N TRP A 114 10.01 -0.94 10.11
CA TRP A 114 11.24 -1.01 10.91
C TRP A 114 11.09 -0.38 12.29
N ARG A 115 10.29 0.66 12.46
CA ARG A 115 10.04 1.28 13.77
C ARG A 115 9.36 0.34 14.75
N SER A 116 8.43 -0.49 14.27
CA SER A 116 7.66 -1.45 15.06
C SER A 116 8.29 -2.84 15.12
N ALA A 117 9.30 -3.12 14.31
CA ALA A 117 9.92 -4.43 14.20
C ALA A 117 10.49 -4.93 15.53
N LEU A 118 10.32 -6.23 15.81
CA LEU A 118 10.93 -6.91 16.94
C LEU A 118 12.22 -7.62 16.50
N LEU A 119 13.33 -7.28 17.14
CA LEU A 119 14.62 -7.89 16.87
C LEU A 119 14.70 -9.22 17.62
N VAL A 120 14.59 -10.34 16.90
CA VAL A 120 14.57 -11.68 17.51
C VAL A 120 16.00 -12.23 17.65
N TYR A 121 16.85 -11.95 16.66
CA TYR A 121 18.26 -12.33 16.65
C TYR A 121 19.07 -11.24 15.95
N ASP A 122 20.02 -10.62 16.65
CA ASP A 122 20.86 -9.55 16.10
C ASP A 122 22.21 -9.42 16.85
N PRO A 123 23.08 -10.44 16.81
CA PRO A 123 24.33 -10.44 17.58
C PRO A 123 25.31 -9.34 17.12
N THR A 124 25.18 -8.86 15.88
CA THR A 124 26.07 -7.81 15.33
C THR A 124 25.49 -6.40 15.45
N GLY A 125 24.25 -6.27 15.92
CA GLY A 125 23.52 -5.01 16.02
C GLY A 125 23.15 -4.39 14.68
N VAL A 126 23.20 -5.16 13.58
CA VAL A 126 22.89 -4.62 12.23
C VAL A 126 21.42 -4.22 12.10
N ALA A 127 20.50 -5.03 12.61
CA ALA A 127 19.08 -4.72 12.58
C ALA A 127 18.74 -3.55 13.52
N ALA A 128 19.38 -3.49 14.68
CA ALA A 128 19.25 -2.36 15.60
C ALA A 128 19.66 -1.03 14.93
N ARG A 129 20.77 -1.01 14.17
CA ARG A 129 21.21 0.18 13.43
C ARG A 129 20.19 0.59 12.36
N ILE A 130 19.62 -0.35 11.61
CA ILE A 130 18.55 -0.03 10.62
C ILE A 130 17.31 0.54 11.32
N GLN A 131 16.94 -0.01 12.47
CA GLN A 131 15.83 0.49 13.27
C GLN A 131 16.08 1.92 13.77
N VAL A 132 17.31 2.24 14.19
CA VAL A 132 17.72 3.62 14.54
C VAL A 132 17.58 4.54 13.33
N ASP A 133 18.03 4.12 12.13
CA ASP A 133 17.88 4.91 10.92
C ASP A 133 16.40 5.17 10.59
N ALA A 134 15.52 4.16 10.74
CA ALA A 134 14.09 4.30 10.56
C ALA A 134 13.45 5.26 11.57
N ARG A 135 13.90 5.24 12.84
CA ARG A 135 13.43 6.19 13.87
C ARG A 135 13.85 7.62 13.57
N ARG A 136 15.07 7.82 13.04
CA ARG A 136 15.63 9.13 12.68
C ARG A 136 15.19 9.62 11.30
N PHE A 137 14.45 8.81 10.56
CA PHE A 137 14.02 9.19 9.21
C PHE A 137 13.26 10.51 9.19
N GLN A 138 13.62 11.36 8.23
CA GLN A 138 12.94 12.62 7.92
C GLN A 138 12.71 12.72 6.41
N TRP A 139 11.52 13.10 6.00
CA TRP A 139 11.15 13.26 4.59
C TRP A 139 12.03 14.26 3.82
N SER A 140 12.56 15.26 4.51
CA SER A 140 13.45 16.27 3.91
C SER A 140 14.68 15.65 3.28
N THR A 141 15.19 14.53 3.81
CA THR A 141 16.39 13.86 3.31
C THR A 141 16.21 13.22 1.93
N ILE A 142 14.98 13.02 1.50
CA ILE A 142 14.63 12.42 0.21
C ILE A 142 13.61 13.25 -0.59
N ALA A 143 13.35 14.50 -0.20
CA ALA A 143 12.29 15.34 -0.76
C ALA A 143 12.34 15.43 -2.29
N THR A 144 13.47 15.84 -2.86
CA THR A 144 13.66 15.96 -4.33
C THR A 144 13.44 14.63 -5.05
N ARG A 145 13.87 13.51 -4.44
CA ARG A 145 13.65 12.17 -4.99
C ARG A 145 12.18 11.80 -4.99
N CYS A 146 11.46 12.16 -3.93
CA CYS A 146 10.02 11.96 -3.84
C CYS A 146 9.27 12.77 -4.89
N ASP A 147 9.61 14.05 -5.05
CA ASP A 147 8.93 14.92 -6.02
C ASP A 147 9.15 14.44 -7.45
N ARG A 148 10.38 14.04 -7.80
CA ARG A 148 10.68 13.42 -9.10
C ARG A 148 9.91 12.12 -9.31
N TRP A 149 9.87 11.26 -8.30
CA TRP A 149 9.13 10.00 -8.39
C TRP A 149 7.62 10.24 -8.57
N VAL A 150 7.03 11.16 -7.81
CA VAL A 150 5.61 11.55 -7.91
C VAL A 150 5.30 12.06 -9.32
N ALA A 151 6.12 12.95 -9.86
CA ALA A 151 5.96 13.47 -11.21
C ALA A 151 5.98 12.35 -12.27
N ASN A 152 6.96 11.46 -12.19
CA ASN A 152 7.10 10.34 -13.12
C ASN A 152 5.91 9.36 -13.03
N GLU A 153 5.42 9.05 -11.83
CA GLU A 153 4.29 8.13 -11.66
C GLU A 153 2.99 8.71 -12.22
N VAL A 154 2.73 10.01 -12.02
CA VAL A 154 1.53 10.63 -12.58
C VAL A 154 1.63 10.78 -14.09
N ALA A 155 2.77 11.22 -14.60
CA ALA A 155 2.98 11.32 -16.06
C ALA A 155 2.89 9.95 -16.73
N GLY A 156 3.50 8.90 -16.14
CA GLY A 156 3.40 7.53 -16.62
C GLY A 156 1.95 7.00 -16.61
N SER A 157 1.18 7.34 -15.59
CA SER A 157 -0.23 6.90 -15.48
C SER A 157 -1.20 7.64 -16.43
N ALA A 158 -0.73 8.63 -17.19
CA ALA A 158 -1.52 9.25 -18.26
C ALA A 158 -1.92 8.24 -19.35
N GLU A 159 -1.03 7.28 -19.63
CA GLU A 159 -1.30 6.22 -20.60
C GLU A 159 -2.48 5.33 -20.14
N GLU A 160 -2.53 4.93 -18.88
CA GLU A 160 -3.62 4.14 -18.33
C GLU A 160 -4.94 4.91 -18.32
N ALA A 161 -4.90 6.21 -18.05
CA ALA A 161 -6.09 7.07 -18.14
C ALA A 161 -6.62 7.16 -19.56
N ILE A 162 -5.76 7.33 -20.56
CA ILE A 162 -6.15 7.38 -21.98
C ILE A 162 -6.68 6.00 -22.43
N LYS A 163 -6.05 4.90 -22.03
CA LYS A 163 -6.56 3.54 -22.32
C LYS A 163 -7.93 3.31 -21.68
N LEU A 164 -8.16 3.84 -20.48
CA LEU A 164 -9.46 3.73 -19.81
C LEU A 164 -10.55 4.48 -20.60
N ILE A 165 -10.28 5.71 -21.06
CA ILE A 165 -11.20 6.50 -21.89
C ILE A 165 -11.54 5.74 -23.17
N ARG A 166 -10.54 5.22 -23.85
CA ARG A 166 -10.72 4.43 -25.08
C ARG A 166 -11.57 3.18 -24.82
N ALA A 167 -11.26 2.41 -23.78
CA ALA A 167 -12.01 1.21 -23.46
C ALA A 167 -13.48 1.47 -23.12
N LEU A 168 -13.78 2.60 -22.46
CA LEU A 168 -15.16 3.04 -22.22
C LEU A 168 -15.87 3.39 -23.53
N GLY A 169 -15.20 4.09 -24.46
CA GLY A 169 -15.75 4.44 -25.78
C GLY A 169 -16.01 3.22 -26.67
N GLU A 170 -15.22 2.17 -26.55
CA GLU A 170 -15.35 0.91 -27.27
C GLU A 170 -16.31 -0.09 -26.59
N GLY A 171 -16.83 0.23 -25.38
CA GLY A 171 -17.66 -0.69 -24.59
C GLY A 171 -16.91 -1.89 -24.02
N SER A 172 -15.57 -1.87 -24.00
CA SER A 172 -14.72 -2.94 -23.47
C SER A 172 -14.60 -2.84 -21.95
N LEU A 173 -15.60 -3.37 -21.22
CA LEU A 173 -15.72 -3.21 -19.77
C LEU A 173 -14.60 -3.91 -19.00
N GLU A 174 -14.11 -5.05 -19.46
CA GLU A 174 -13.01 -5.77 -18.83
C GLU A 174 -11.72 -4.95 -18.90
N THR A 175 -11.38 -4.42 -20.07
CA THR A 175 -10.22 -3.53 -20.27
C THR A 175 -10.35 -2.28 -19.41
N ALA A 176 -11.54 -1.66 -19.38
CA ALA A 176 -11.82 -0.49 -18.56
C ALA A 176 -11.61 -0.80 -17.05
N ALA A 177 -12.11 -1.95 -16.57
CA ALA A 177 -11.94 -2.36 -15.17
C ALA A 177 -10.47 -2.58 -14.80
N VAL A 178 -9.66 -3.15 -15.70
CA VAL A 178 -8.21 -3.30 -15.48
C VAL A 178 -7.52 -1.95 -15.32
N GLN A 179 -7.75 -1.01 -16.24
CA GLN A 179 -7.14 0.33 -16.20
C GLN A 179 -7.61 1.12 -14.96
N ARG A 180 -8.91 1.02 -14.60
CA ARG A 180 -9.44 1.55 -13.35
C ARG A 180 -8.64 1.05 -12.13
N ASN A 181 -8.38 -0.25 -12.04
CA ASN A 181 -7.65 -0.84 -10.93
C ASN A 181 -6.22 -0.30 -10.84
N PHE A 182 -5.53 -0.11 -11.97
CA PHE A 182 -4.21 0.52 -11.99
C PHE A 182 -4.24 1.93 -11.40
N LEU A 183 -5.17 2.77 -11.85
CA LEU A 183 -5.29 4.13 -11.35
C LEU A 183 -5.67 4.17 -9.87
N ALA A 184 -6.71 3.41 -9.47
CA ALA A 184 -7.18 3.35 -8.09
C ALA A 184 -6.08 2.86 -7.12
N GLY A 185 -5.29 1.87 -7.52
CA GLY A 185 -4.18 1.36 -6.72
C GLY A 185 -3.00 2.33 -6.64
N ARG A 186 -2.70 3.03 -7.73
CA ARG A 186 -1.49 3.87 -7.86
C ARG A 186 -1.63 5.26 -7.22
N MET A 187 -2.76 5.93 -7.41
CA MET A 187 -2.92 7.33 -7.00
C MET A 187 -2.83 7.54 -5.49
N ALA A 188 -3.26 6.58 -4.68
CA ALA A 188 -3.10 6.64 -3.24
C ALA A 188 -1.63 6.65 -2.82
N LEU A 189 -0.80 5.77 -3.42
CA LEU A 189 0.63 5.73 -3.14
C LEU A 189 1.34 7.02 -3.57
N VAL A 190 0.98 7.58 -4.73
CA VAL A 190 1.49 8.86 -5.22
C VAL A 190 1.21 9.97 -4.20
N LEU A 191 -0.03 10.09 -3.73
CA LEU A 191 -0.37 11.11 -2.73
C LEU A 191 0.20 10.83 -1.35
N ALA A 192 0.36 9.56 -0.95
CA ALA A 192 1.09 9.24 0.28
C ALA A 192 2.50 9.83 0.25
N VAL A 193 3.23 9.63 -0.85
CA VAL A 193 4.59 10.17 -1.03
C VAL A 193 4.57 11.69 -1.13
N HIS A 194 3.68 12.28 -1.93
CA HIS A 194 3.57 13.74 -2.10
C HIS A 194 3.23 14.43 -0.77
N ARG A 195 2.29 13.88 0.00
CA ARG A 195 1.85 14.43 1.30
C ARG A 195 2.70 13.97 2.48
N ARG A 196 3.80 13.22 2.21
CA ARG A 196 4.73 12.77 3.26
C ARG A 196 4.04 11.91 4.32
N ILE A 197 3.16 11.00 3.90
CA ILE A 197 2.38 10.13 4.76
C ILE A 197 3.11 8.80 4.93
N LEU A 198 3.34 8.39 6.17
CA LEU A 198 3.76 7.04 6.53
C LEU A 198 2.51 6.21 6.86
N TYR A 199 2.51 4.92 6.51
CA TYR A 199 1.42 3.99 6.80
C TYR A 199 1.98 2.70 7.39
N GLY A 200 1.25 2.05 8.31
CA GLY A 200 1.75 0.85 9.02
C GLY A 200 1.70 -0.40 8.16
N THR A 201 0.65 -0.53 7.35
CA THR A 201 0.44 -1.63 6.41
C THR A 201 -0.11 -1.13 5.09
N GLU A 202 0.03 -1.90 4.02
CA GLU A 202 -0.59 -1.58 2.74
C GLU A 202 -2.11 -1.46 2.86
N ASN A 203 -2.75 -2.24 3.74
CA ASN A 203 -4.18 -2.18 3.99
C ASN A 203 -4.65 -0.82 4.52
N GLU A 204 -3.82 -0.10 5.26
CA GLU A 204 -4.13 1.24 5.79
C GLU A 204 -3.92 2.36 4.77
N LEU A 205 -3.16 2.12 3.70
CA LEU A 205 -2.72 3.15 2.77
C LEU A 205 -3.90 3.99 2.26
N TRP A 206 -4.90 3.33 1.67
CA TRP A 206 -6.02 4.01 1.01
C TRP A 206 -6.87 4.81 1.98
N GLU A 207 -7.22 4.23 3.12
CA GLU A 207 -8.02 4.91 4.13
C GLU A 207 -7.25 6.08 4.77
N ARG A 208 -5.96 5.88 5.07
CA ARG A 208 -5.11 6.90 5.68
C ARG A 208 -4.89 8.08 4.75
N VAL A 209 -4.63 7.82 3.46
CA VAL A 209 -4.48 8.88 2.45
C VAL A 209 -5.82 9.55 2.19
N GLY A 210 -6.91 8.80 2.03
CA GLY A 210 -8.26 9.34 1.86
C GLY A 210 -8.61 10.34 2.94
N ARG A 211 -8.51 9.94 4.20
CA ARG A 211 -8.77 10.82 5.35
C ARG A 211 -7.85 12.05 5.40
N ARG A 212 -6.58 11.91 5.01
CA ARG A 212 -5.61 13.01 5.04
C ARG A 212 -5.81 14.01 3.92
N VAL A 213 -6.23 13.56 2.74
CA VAL A 213 -6.51 14.41 1.56
C VAL A 213 -7.93 14.97 1.64
N GLY A 214 -8.91 14.12 1.97
CA GLY A 214 -10.31 14.46 2.15
C GLY A 214 -11.03 14.85 0.86
N GLY A 215 -12.26 15.35 1.03
CA GLY A 215 -13.06 16.01 0.01
C GLY A 215 -13.28 15.19 -1.27
N PRO A 216 -13.27 15.86 -2.44
CA PRO A 216 -13.55 15.20 -3.71
C PRO A 216 -12.57 14.05 -4.05
N TRP A 217 -11.30 14.16 -3.62
CA TRP A 217 -10.31 13.12 -3.88
C TRP A 217 -10.64 11.81 -3.16
N GLU A 218 -11.01 11.89 -1.87
CA GLU A 218 -11.42 10.71 -1.10
C GLU A 218 -12.68 10.07 -1.69
N ALA A 219 -13.66 10.90 -2.08
CA ALA A 219 -14.88 10.41 -2.72
C ALA A 219 -14.58 9.68 -4.04
N ALA A 220 -13.74 10.26 -4.91
CA ALA A 220 -13.31 9.64 -6.15
C ALA A 220 -12.54 8.33 -5.90
N GLN A 221 -11.63 8.30 -4.93
CA GLN A 221 -10.90 7.10 -4.56
C GLN A 221 -11.82 5.97 -4.12
N ARG A 222 -12.77 6.25 -3.22
CA ARG A 222 -13.71 5.25 -2.73
C ARG A 222 -14.60 4.72 -3.85
N ALA A 223 -15.10 5.59 -4.72
CA ALA A 223 -15.91 5.19 -5.86
C ALA A 223 -15.10 4.36 -6.89
N ALA A 224 -13.84 4.74 -7.17
CA ALA A 224 -12.94 3.97 -8.03
C ALA A 224 -12.65 2.57 -7.48
N LEU A 225 -12.62 2.41 -6.15
CA LEU A 225 -12.49 1.11 -5.47
C LEU A 225 -13.81 0.35 -5.35
N GLY A 226 -14.94 0.88 -5.87
CA GLY A 226 -16.25 0.28 -5.76
C GLY A 226 -16.90 0.42 -4.37
N VAL A 227 -16.53 1.44 -3.61
CA VAL A 227 -17.09 1.74 -2.29
C VAL A 227 -17.63 3.20 -2.27
N PRO A 228 -18.93 3.43 -2.16
CA PRO A 228 -20.04 2.47 -2.06
C PRO A 228 -20.27 1.67 -3.35
N ARG A 229 -21.15 0.65 -3.28
CA ARG A 229 -21.47 -0.20 -4.42
C ARG A 229 -22.00 0.63 -5.59
N GLY A 230 -21.35 0.52 -6.73
CA GLY A 230 -21.70 1.19 -7.99
C GLY A 230 -21.51 0.23 -9.17
N ASP A 231 -21.84 0.70 -10.37
CA ASP A 231 -21.55 -0.03 -11.61
C ASP A 231 -20.09 0.16 -12.05
N VAL A 232 -19.69 -0.62 -13.05
CA VAL A 232 -18.31 -0.60 -13.57
C VAL A 232 -17.99 0.73 -14.21
N VAL A 233 -18.93 1.31 -14.99
CA VAL A 233 -18.71 2.56 -15.73
C VAL A 233 -18.53 3.72 -14.76
N GLY A 234 -19.42 3.84 -13.76
CA GLY A 234 -19.31 4.86 -12.71
C GLY A 234 -18.00 4.77 -11.93
N SER A 235 -17.55 3.55 -11.61
CA SER A 235 -16.26 3.34 -10.95
C SER A 235 -15.07 3.69 -11.86
N CYS A 236 -15.18 3.49 -13.17
CA CYS A 236 -14.18 3.91 -14.15
C CYS A 236 -14.12 5.44 -14.29
N CYS A 237 -15.26 6.10 -14.35
CA CYS A 237 -15.33 7.58 -14.34
C CYS A 237 -14.70 8.15 -13.05
N ALA A 238 -14.97 7.53 -11.91
CA ALA A 238 -14.37 7.92 -10.64
C ALA A 238 -12.82 7.75 -10.63
N ALA A 239 -12.29 6.73 -11.30
CA ALA A 239 -10.84 6.55 -11.42
C ALA A 239 -10.19 7.61 -12.32
N LEU A 240 -10.85 8.03 -13.40
CA LEU A 240 -10.42 9.16 -14.23
C LEU A 240 -10.40 10.47 -13.42
N GLU A 241 -11.44 10.72 -12.65
CA GLU A 241 -11.51 11.90 -11.76
C GLU A 241 -10.43 11.84 -10.66
N LEU A 242 -10.19 10.66 -10.08
CA LEU A 242 -9.13 10.43 -9.11
C LEU A 242 -7.75 10.79 -9.67
N TYR A 243 -7.45 10.33 -10.89
CA TYR A 243 -6.22 10.70 -11.60
C TYR A 243 -6.12 12.22 -11.79
N ARG A 244 -7.17 12.87 -12.31
CA ARG A 244 -7.20 14.32 -12.57
C ARG A 244 -6.97 15.13 -11.29
N LEU A 245 -7.62 14.76 -10.19
CA LEU A 245 -7.45 15.40 -8.88
C LEU A 245 -6.04 15.20 -8.33
N THR A 246 -5.47 13.99 -8.51
CA THR A 246 -4.08 13.69 -8.11
C THR A 246 -3.11 14.55 -8.92
N ALA A 247 -3.24 14.58 -10.24
CA ALA A 247 -2.41 15.40 -11.13
C ALA A 247 -2.45 16.89 -10.74
N THR A 248 -3.65 17.41 -10.42
CA THR A 248 -3.81 18.78 -9.94
C THR A 248 -3.08 19.02 -8.61
N ALA A 249 -3.16 18.07 -7.68
CA ALA A 249 -2.52 18.20 -6.37
C ALA A 249 -0.99 18.26 -6.46
N VAL A 250 -0.40 17.54 -7.42
CA VAL A 250 1.06 17.43 -7.57
C VAL A 250 1.64 18.31 -8.67
N ARG A 251 0.86 19.18 -9.33
CA ARG A 251 1.23 19.94 -10.52
C ARG A 251 2.57 20.68 -10.44
N ARG A 252 3.00 21.07 -9.25
CA ARG A 252 4.26 21.81 -9.04
C ARG A 252 5.50 20.92 -9.12
N THR A 253 5.34 19.60 -9.23
CA THR A 253 6.45 18.66 -9.35
C THR A 253 6.82 18.33 -10.79
N PHE A 254 5.97 18.66 -11.76
CA PHE A 254 6.15 18.31 -13.17
C PHE A 254 7.25 19.14 -13.83
N LEU A 255 8.02 18.46 -14.68
CA LEU A 255 8.82 19.12 -15.73
C LEU A 255 7.87 19.60 -16.85
N PRO A 256 8.31 20.55 -17.71
CA PRO A 256 7.46 21.09 -18.78
C PRO A 256 6.80 19.99 -19.65
N GLU A 257 7.57 19.04 -20.16
CA GLU A 257 7.07 17.96 -21.02
C GLU A 257 6.08 17.04 -20.27
N GLN A 258 6.25 16.85 -18.98
CA GLN A 258 5.30 16.09 -18.16
C GLN A 258 4.02 16.88 -17.92
N ALA A 259 4.13 18.19 -17.73
CA ALA A 259 2.98 19.07 -17.57
C ALA A 259 2.10 19.09 -18.84
N ASP A 260 2.70 19.11 -20.02
CA ASP A 260 2.00 19.05 -21.29
C ASP A 260 1.25 17.73 -21.47
N LEU A 261 1.94 16.59 -21.24
CA LEU A 261 1.32 15.26 -21.32
C LEU A 261 0.14 15.09 -20.34
N VAL A 262 0.34 15.50 -19.10
CA VAL A 262 -0.69 15.40 -18.05
C VAL A 262 -1.84 16.38 -18.32
N GLY A 263 -1.56 17.55 -18.90
CA GLY A 263 -2.52 18.55 -19.32
C GLY A 263 -3.44 18.04 -20.43
N GLU A 264 -2.87 17.37 -21.42
CA GLU A 264 -3.62 16.70 -22.50
C GLU A 264 -4.51 15.60 -21.95
N ALA A 265 -3.97 14.68 -21.14
CA ALA A 265 -4.75 13.64 -20.48
C ALA A 265 -5.90 14.22 -19.65
N ALA A 266 -5.66 15.29 -18.89
CA ALA A 266 -6.70 15.95 -18.11
C ALA A 266 -7.80 16.59 -18.98
N THR A 267 -7.47 17.06 -20.19
CA THR A 267 -8.44 17.58 -21.16
C THR A 267 -9.32 16.47 -21.70
N LEU A 268 -8.75 15.35 -22.12
CA LEU A 268 -9.49 14.17 -22.57
C LEU A 268 -10.40 13.59 -21.45
N ILE A 269 -9.92 13.56 -20.23
CA ILE A 269 -10.72 13.13 -19.08
C ILE A 269 -11.93 14.03 -18.88
N ARG A 270 -11.78 15.36 -18.91
CA ARG A 270 -12.91 16.28 -18.78
C ARG A 270 -13.96 16.07 -19.86
N ALA A 271 -13.54 15.89 -21.10
CA ALA A 271 -14.45 15.60 -22.23
C ALA A 271 -15.20 14.27 -22.01
N CYS A 272 -14.50 13.21 -21.62
CA CYS A 272 -15.10 11.91 -21.33
C CYS A 272 -16.13 12.00 -20.18
N LEU A 273 -15.78 12.65 -19.07
CA LEU A 273 -16.69 12.80 -17.92
C LEU A 273 -17.92 13.66 -18.23
N ALA A 274 -17.79 14.65 -19.12
CA ALA A 274 -18.91 15.49 -19.56
C ALA A 274 -19.91 14.72 -20.45
N SER A 275 -19.45 13.71 -21.19
CA SER A 275 -20.28 12.86 -22.06
C SER A 275 -20.84 11.62 -21.35
N ALA A 276 -20.39 11.33 -20.13
CA ALA A 276 -20.87 10.17 -19.38
C ALA A 276 -22.36 10.32 -19.01
N PRO A 277 -23.18 9.25 -19.13
CA PRO A 277 -24.57 9.28 -18.68
C PRO A 277 -24.62 9.68 -17.20
N ARG A 278 -25.46 10.67 -16.89
CA ARG A 278 -25.72 11.01 -15.48
C ARG A 278 -26.55 9.88 -14.85
N ALA A 279 -25.99 9.23 -13.82
CA ALA A 279 -26.65 8.16 -13.07
C ALA A 279 -27.83 8.68 -12.25
#